data_d6ddd33374e28ff0e3f1fe55e7cf5b88
#
_entry.id   d6ddd33374e28ff0e3f1fe55e7cf5b88
#
_cell.length_a   1.000
_cell.length_b   1.000
_cell.length_c   1.000
_cell.angle_alpha   90.00
_cell.angle_beta   90.00
_cell.angle_gamma   90.00
#
_symmetry.space_group_name_H-M   'P 1'
#
loop_
_entity.id
_entity.type
_entity.pdbx_description
1 polymer ?
#
loop_
_entity_poly.entity_id
_entity_poly.type
_entity_poly.pdbx_seq_one_letter_code
_entity_poly.pdbx_strand_id
1 'polypeptide(L)'
;MMDHNMKKNPVSIPHSIWLADDIKRLERDAADAFGLTLYELMLRAGDAAFRVARDSYPDTRHWLVLCGHGNNGGDGYVVARLAQAAGISVTLLAQESDKPLPEEAAQARDAWLNAGGIIHAADIIWPEATDLIIDALLGTGIALAPRDPVAGLIEQANAHPAPVVAVDIPSGLLAQTGATPGAVISAAHTVTFIALKPGLLTGKARDVTGILHYDALGLEGWLASQTPPLRRFDATQLGQWLTPRRPTSHKGDHGRLAIIGGDQGTAGAIRMAGEAALRTGAGLVRVLTRGENIAPLLTARPELMVHELTPQSLEESLTWADVVVIGPGLGQQEWGKKALQKVENVRKPMLWDADALNLLAINPDKRHNRVITPHPGEAARLLGCSVAEIESDRLLSAQRLVKRYGGVVVLKGAGTIIAAEHHPLAIIDAGNAGMASGGMGDVLSGIIGALLGQKFTPYDAACVGCVAHGAAADLLAARYGARGMLATDLFTTLRRIVNPDVIDVNHDESSNSAT
;
A
#
# COMPACT_ATOMS: atom_id res chain seq x y z
N MET A 1 -30.82 9.81 20.32
CA MET A 1 -30.56 10.64 19.12
C MET A 1 -29.19 10.23 18.62
N MET A 2 -29.14 9.25 17.70
CA MET A 2 -27.90 8.80 17.06
C MET A 2 -27.83 9.46 15.70
N ASP A 3 -26.82 10.28 15.57
CA ASP A 3 -26.57 11.09 14.39
C ASP A 3 -26.17 10.19 13.21
N HIS A 4 -26.98 10.18 12.18
CA HIS A 4 -26.71 9.52 10.91
C HIS A 4 -25.72 10.36 10.11
N ASN A 5 -24.45 10.30 10.46
CA ASN A 5 -23.40 10.82 9.61
C ASN A 5 -23.17 9.82 8.47
N MET A 6 -23.90 9.98 7.37
CA MET A 6 -23.56 9.35 6.10
C MET A 6 -22.16 9.82 5.73
N LYS A 7 -21.17 8.95 5.94
CA LYS A 7 -19.83 9.14 5.38
C LYS A 7 -20.00 9.28 3.86
N LYS A 8 -19.85 10.49 3.34
CA LYS A 8 -19.65 10.70 1.91
C LYS A 8 -18.51 9.78 1.49
N ASN A 9 -18.72 8.95 0.48
CA ASN A 9 -17.68 8.10 -0.07
C ASN A 9 -16.42 8.95 -0.30
N PRO A 10 -15.25 8.55 0.22
CA PRO A 10 -14.03 9.29 -0.06
C PRO A 10 -13.85 9.35 -1.58
N VAL A 11 -13.44 10.51 -2.07
CA VAL A 11 -13.11 10.69 -3.49
C VAL A 11 -12.14 9.58 -3.88
N SER A 12 -12.47 8.81 -4.93
CA SER A 12 -11.65 7.68 -5.37
C SER A 12 -10.24 8.17 -5.73
N ILE A 13 -9.24 7.65 -5.01
CA ILE A 13 -7.83 7.94 -5.32
C ILE A 13 -7.47 7.25 -6.65
N PRO A 14 -6.69 7.89 -7.55
CA PRO A 14 -6.37 7.30 -8.86
C PRO A 14 -5.52 6.03 -8.74
N HIS A 15 -5.62 5.17 -9.76
CA HIS A 15 -4.80 3.97 -9.87
C HIS A 15 -3.45 4.21 -10.57
N SER A 16 -3.24 5.40 -11.11
CA SER A 16 -1.96 5.84 -11.68
C SER A 16 -1.09 6.49 -10.63
N ILE A 17 0.20 6.11 -10.59
CA ILE A 17 1.19 6.67 -9.69
C ILE A 17 2.34 7.21 -10.52
N TRP A 18 2.87 8.37 -10.13
CA TRP A 18 3.94 9.05 -10.83
C TRP A 18 5.14 9.27 -9.90
N LEU A 19 6.34 9.13 -10.43
CA LEU A 19 7.55 9.41 -9.67
C LEU A 19 7.60 10.87 -9.23
N ALA A 20 8.09 11.12 -8.04
CA ALA A 20 8.18 12.47 -7.50
C ALA A 20 8.98 13.42 -8.42
N ASP A 21 10.02 12.90 -9.08
CA ASP A 21 10.84 13.67 -10.01
C ASP A 21 10.10 14.04 -11.31
N ASP A 22 9.07 13.30 -11.69
CA ASP A 22 8.26 13.58 -12.87
C ASP A 22 7.18 14.66 -12.65
N ILE A 23 6.83 14.95 -11.38
CA ILE A 23 5.68 15.82 -11.05
C ILE A 23 5.83 17.21 -11.66
N LYS A 24 6.98 17.85 -11.50
CA LYS A 24 7.23 19.20 -12.06
C LYS A 24 7.13 19.25 -13.59
N ARG A 25 7.47 18.15 -14.25
CA ARG A 25 7.31 18.04 -15.71
C ARG A 25 5.83 17.89 -16.04
N LEU A 26 5.12 16.99 -15.35
CA LEU A 26 3.67 16.81 -15.53
C LEU A 26 2.88 18.10 -15.32
N GLU A 27 3.20 18.88 -14.29
CA GLU A 27 2.58 20.18 -14.01
C GLU A 27 2.72 21.13 -15.19
N ARG A 28 3.95 21.28 -15.71
CA ARG A 28 4.23 22.15 -16.87
C ARG A 28 3.55 21.66 -18.14
N ASP A 29 3.72 20.38 -18.48
CA ASP A 29 3.14 19.81 -19.69
C ASP A 29 1.60 19.90 -19.66
N ALA A 30 0.98 19.71 -18.51
CA ALA A 30 -0.46 19.86 -18.33
C ALA A 30 -0.90 21.33 -18.41
N ALA A 31 -0.17 22.24 -17.78
CA ALA A 31 -0.45 23.68 -17.85
C ALA A 31 -0.41 24.16 -19.30
N ASP A 32 0.65 23.80 -20.04
CA ASP A 32 0.81 24.14 -21.46
C ASP A 32 -0.34 23.56 -22.30
N ALA A 33 -0.75 22.32 -22.06
CA ALA A 33 -1.84 21.65 -22.79
C ALA A 33 -3.19 22.36 -22.63
N PHE A 34 -3.42 23.00 -21.49
CA PHE A 34 -4.68 23.72 -21.17
C PHE A 34 -4.57 25.23 -21.27
N GLY A 35 -3.39 25.78 -21.62
CA GLY A 35 -3.15 27.22 -21.65
C GLY A 35 -3.27 27.88 -20.27
N LEU A 36 -2.93 27.13 -19.21
CA LEU A 36 -2.92 27.59 -17.81
C LEU A 36 -1.53 28.06 -17.41
N THR A 37 -1.49 29.00 -16.49
CA THR A 37 -0.24 29.35 -15.78
C THR A 37 -0.02 28.39 -14.59
N LEU A 38 1.21 28.21 -14.16
CA LEU A 38 1.51 27.46 -12.94
C LEU A 38 0.88 28.10 -11.69
N TYR A 39 0.74 29.45 -11.70
CA TYR A 39 0.04 30.15 -10.63
C TYR A 39 -1.46 29.80 -10.57
N GLU A 40 -2.13 29.64 -11.71
CA GLU A 40 -3.53 29.17 -11.76
C GLU A 40 -3.67 27.74 -11.20
N LEU A 41 -2.70 26.85 -11.44
CA LEU A 41 -2.67 25.52 -10.82
C LEU A 41 -2.47 25.64 -9.29
N MET A 42 -1.58 26.53 -8.82
CA MET A 42 -1.38 26.80 -7.40
C MET A 42 -2.66 27.32 -6.74
N LEU A 43 -3.41 28.21 -7.39
CA LEU A 43 -4.70 28.67 -6.88
C LEU A 43 -5.71 27.53 -6.72
N ARG A 44 -5.76 26.59 -7.66
CA ARG A 44 -6.62 25.39 -7.56
C ARG A 44 -6.16 24.44 -6.47
N ALA A 45 -4.85 24.24 -6.29
CA ALA A 45 -4.29 23.40 -5.23
C ALA A 45 -4.63 23.96 -3.84
N GLY A 46 -4.38 25.26 -3.63
CA GLY A 46 -4.75 25.94 -2.38
C GLY A 46 -6.26 25.91 -2.10
N ASP A 47 -7.11 26.06 -3.13
CA ASP A 47 -8.56 25.94 -2.99
C ASP A 47 -8.98 24.50 -2.60
N ALA A 48 -8.39 23.48 -3.21
CA ALA A 48 -8.66 22.10 -2.87
C ALA A 48 -8.27 21.79 -1.41
N ALA A 49 -7.07 22.23 -0.98
CA ALA A 49 -6.63 22.07 0.40
C ALA A 49 -7.53 22.83 1.39
N PHE A 50 -7.91 24.06 1.06
CA PHE A 50 -8.85 24.86 1.87
C PHE A 50 -10.20 24.16 2.03
N ARG A 51 -10.78 23.65 0.92
CA ARG A 51 -12.07 22.93 0.97
C ARG A 51 -11.99 21.70 1.88
N VAL A 52 -10.96 20.87 1.72
CA VAL A 52 -10.77 19.68 2.57
C VAL A 52 -10.64 20.07 4.05
N ALA A 53 -9.82 21.08 4.36
CA ALA A 53 -9.62 21.55 5.73
C ALA A 53 -10.94 22.05 6.35
N ARG A 54 -11.68 22.91 5.64
CA ARG A 54 -12.97 23.46 6.09
C ARG A 54 -14.04 22.40 6.24
N ASP A 55 -14.14 21.46 5.27
CA ASP A 55 -15.19 20.44 5.29
C ASP A 55 -14.92 19.35 6.34
N SER A 56 -13.64 19.08 6.65
CA SER A 56 -13.24 18.16 7.72
C SER A 56 -13.37 18.77 9.12
N TYR A 57 -13.16 20.10 9.24
CA TYR A 57 -13.18 20.84 10.50
C TYR A 57 -14.04 22.12 10.41
N PRO A 58 -15.36 22.01 10.23
CA PRO A 58 -16.23 23.14 9.94
C PRO A 58 -16.37 24.13 11.12
N ASP A 59 -16.09 23.70 12.34
CA ASP A 59 -16.23 24.49 13.55
C ASP A 59 -14.97 25.26 13.95
N THR A 60 -13.83 25.02 13.26
CA THR A 60 -12.57 25.72 13.55
C THR A 60 -12.62 27.18 13.13
N ARG A 61 -11.96 28.04 13.95
CA ARG A 61 -12.00 29.51 13.82
C ARG A 61 -10.62 30.15 13.78
N HIS A 62 -9.57 29.45 14.20
CA HIS A 62 -8.21 29.96 14.31
C HIS A 62 -7.21 29.02 13.66
N TRP A 63 -6.85 29.28 12.43
CA TRP A 63 -5.92 28.43 11.67
C TRP A 63 -4.49 28.96 11.79
N LEU A 64 -3.56 28.06 12.07
CA LEU A 64 -2.13 28.29 11.97
C LEU A 64 -1.63 27.71 10.66
N VAL A 65 -1.10 28.57 9.78
CA VAL A 65 -0.57 28.15 8.48
C VAL A 65 0.95 28.23 8.50
N LEU A 66 1.61 27.10 8.27
CA LEU A 66 3.07 26.97 8.24
C LEU A 66 3.55 26.93 6.80
N CYS A 67 4.16 28.00 6.31
CA CYS A 67 4.63 28.12 4.92
C CYS A 67 6.15 27.94 4.83
N GLY A 68 6.58 27.03 3.96
CA GLY A 68 7.98 26.87 3.57
C GLY A 68 8.39 27.85 2.46
N HIS A 69 9.66 27.75 2.05
CA HIS A 69 10.26 28.64 1.05
C HIS A 69 10.18 28.06 -0.39
N GLY A 70 9.14 27.27 -0.70
CA GLY A 70 8.91 26.64 -2.01
C GLY A 70 7.48 26.80 -2.50
N ASN A 71 7.12 26.10 -3.59
CA ASN A 71 5.77 26.14 -4.13
C ASN A 71 4.73 25.58 -3.15
N ASN A 72 5.07 24.61 -2.32
CA ASN A 72 4.18 24.14 -1.25
C ASN A 72 3.81 25.28 -0.26
N GLY A 73 4.78 26.14 0.08
CA GLY A 73 4.50 27.36 0.85
C GLY A 73 3.58 28.33 0.09
N GLY A 74 3.71 28.39 -1.24
CA GLY A 74 2.79 29.12 -2.12
C GLY A 74 1.35 28.65 -1.98
N ASP A 75 1.11 27.35 -2.00
CA ASP A 75 -0.21 26.76 -1.74
C ASP A 75 -0.73 27.17 -0.35
N GLY A 76 0.16 27.20 0.67
CA GLY A 76 -0.15 27.65 2.01
C GLY A 76 -0.63 29.10 2.08
N TYR A 77 0.01 30.03 1.33
CA TYR A 77 -0.47 31.43 1.21
C TYR A 77 -1.86 31.51 0.58
N VAL A 78 -2.15 30.68 -0.42
CA VAL A 78 -3.49 30.62 -1.03
C VAL A 78 -4.51 30.14 -0.01
N VAL A 79 -4.23 29.07 0.74
CA VAL A 79 -5.10 28.55 1.81
C VAL A 79 -5.37 29.64 2.85
N ALA A 80 -4.32 30.34 3.31
CA ALA A 80 -4.44 31.41 4.29
C ALA A 80 -5.38 32.53 3.82
N ARG A 81 -5.22 32.98 2.58
CA ARG A 81 -6.05 34.03 1.98
C ARG A 81 -7.52 33.58 1.86
N LEU A 82 -7.77 32.35 1.46
CA LEU A 82 -9.14 31.81 1.37
C LEU A 82 -9.78 31.65 2.74
N ALA A 83 -9.03 31.20 3.74
CA ALA A 83 -9.50 31.08 5.11
C ALA A 83 -9.88 32.46 5.69
N GLN A 84 -9.03 33.46 5.51
CA GLN A 84 -9.31 34.85 5.95
C GLN A 84 -10.57 35.41 5.26
N ALA A 85 -10.70 35.20 3.96
CA ALA A 85 -11.88 35.62 3.18
C ALA A 85 -13.17 34.92 3.65
N ALA A 86 -13.06 33.70 4.19
CA ALA A 86 -14.17 32.96 4.79
C ALA A 86 -14.47 33.35 6.26
N GLY A 87 -13.77 34.37 6.81
CA GLY A 87 -13.96 34.84 8.18
C GLY A 87 -13.23 34.04 9.26
N ILE A 88 -12.27 33.20 8.88
CA ILE A 88 -11.43 32.43 9.79
C ILE A 88 -10.22 33.29 10.17
N SER A 89 -9.88 33.35 11.46
CA SER A 89 -8.67 34.00 11.92
C SER A 89 -7.45 33.20 11.52
N VAL A 90 -6.46 33.84 10.88
CA VAL A 90 -5.27 33.15 10.37
C VAL A 90 -4.02 33.76 10.99
N THR A 91 -3.19 32.90 11.57
CA THR A 91 -1.80 33.18 11.90
C THR A 91 -0.91 32.46 10.91
N LEU A 92 -0.15 33.20 10.11
CA LEU A 92 0.73 32.62 9.10
C LEU A 92 2.19 32.80 9.50
N LEU A 93 2.90 31.69 9.61
CA LEU A 93 4.35 31.65 9.79
C LEU A 93 5.02 31.27 8.48
N ALA A 94 6.04 32.02 8.08
CA ALA A 94 6.83 31.68 6.91
C ALA A 94 8.30 31.47 7.26
N GLN A 95 8.89 30.47 6.63
CA GLN A 95 10.34 30.25 6.73
C GLN A 95 11.09 31.35 6.01
N GLU A 96 11.99 32.02 6.74
CA GLU A 96 12.92 32.99 6.17
C GLU A 96 13.99 32.30 5.31
N SER A 97 14.40 32.94 4.21
CA SER A 97 15.49 32.50 3.35
C SER A 97 16.08 33.65 2.58
N ASP A 98 17.40 33.65 2.39
CA ASP A 98 18.11 34.62 1.55
C ASP A 98 17.86 34.39 0.02
N LYS A 99 17.25 33.28 -0.36
CA LYS A 99 16.92 32.96 -1.75
C LYS A 99 15.56 33.59 -2.12
N PRO A 100 15.37 34.00 -3.38
CA PRO A 100 14.05 34.44 -3.84
C PRO A 100 13.07 33.26 -3.81
N LEU A 101 11.79 33.54 -3.52
CA LEU A 101 10.71 32.59 -3.70
C LEU A 101 10.57 32.19 -5.18
N PRO A 102 10.11 30.98 -5.48
CA PRO A 102 9.59 30.67 -6.81
C PRO A 102 8.53 31.70 -7.25
N GLU A 103 8.42 31.93 -8.55
CA GLU A 103 7.56 33.00 -9.08
C GLU A 103 6.12 32.88 -8.61
N GLU A 104 5.53 31.67 -8.68
CA GLU A 104 4.16 31.40 -8.28
C GLU A 104 3.95 31.60 -6.77
N ALA A 105 4.91 31.15 -5.96
CA ALA A 105 4.87 31.33 -4.52
C ALA A 105 5.01 32.80 -4.12
N ALA A 106 5.82 33.59 -4.86
CA ALA A 106 5.91 35.03 -4.65
C ALA A 106 4.60 35.74 -4.98
N GLN A 107 3.93 35.36 -6.08
CA GLN A 107 2.60 35.89 -6.44
C GLN A 107 1.56 35.57 -5.36
N ALA A 108 1.56 34.34 -4.82
CA ALA A 108 0.64 33.93 -3.76
C ALA A 108 0.89 34.68 -2.45
N ARG A 109 2.17 34.88 -2.06
CA ARG A 109 2.57 35.70 -0.91
C ARG A 109 2.09 37.15 -1.07
N ASP A 110 2.34 37.74 -2.23
CA ASP A 110 1.97 39.14 -2.50
C ASP A 110 0.44 39.31 -2.47
N ALA A 111 -0.30 38.33 -3.00
CA ALA A 111 -1.77 38.32 -2.90
C ALA A 111 -2.27 38.22 -1.45
N TRP A 112 -1.59 37.43 -0.59
CA TRP A 112 -1.86 37.38 0.85
C TRP A 112 -1.65 38.75 1.53
N LEU A 113 -0.50 39.38 1.29
CA LEU A 113 -0.17 40.69 1.85
C LEU A 113 -1.14 41.79 1.37
N ASN A 114 -1.48 41.80 0.09
CA ASN A 114 -2.44 42.74 -0.50
C ASN A 114 -3.87 42.56 0.06
N ALA A 115 -4.22 41.37 0.54
CA ALA A 115 -5.48 41.09 1.24
C ALA A 115 -5.44 41.54 2.74
N GLY A 116 -4.35 42.19 3.19
CA GLY A 116 -4.18 42.61 4.57
C GLY A 116 -3.62 41.53 5.50
N GLY A 117 -3.13 40.43 4.94
CA GLY A 117 -2.51 39.34 5.69
C GLY A 117 -1.16 39.75 6.30
N ILE A 118 -0.80 39.13 7.41
CA ILE A 118 0.47 39.38 8.12
C ILE A 118 1.29 38.09 8.06
N ILE A 119 2.61 38.24 7.82
CA ILE A 119 3.57 37.12 7.86
C ILE A 119 4.37 37.27 9.16
N HIS A 120 4.35 36.22 9.96
CA HIS A 120 5.13 36.14 11.19
C HIS A 120 6.39 35.29 10.99
N ALA A 121 7.43 35.59 11.74
CA ALA A 121 8.63 34.77 11.78
C ALA A 121 8.35 33.40 12.45
N ALA A 122 9.18 32.40 12.14
CA ALA A 122 8.97 31.03 12.62
C ALA A 122 9.11 30.86 14.15
N ASP A 123 9.69 31.80 14.83
CA ASP A 123 10.03 31.77 16.27
C ASP A 123 8.99 32.42 17.19
N ILE A 124 7.84 32.86 16.66
CA ILE A 124 6.79 33.40 17.51
C ILE A 124 6.14 32.35 18.39
N ILE A 125 5.59 32.79 19.53
CA ILE A 125 4.72 31.94 20.34
C ILE A 125 3.40 31.74 19.59
N TRP A 126 3.02 30.46 19.39
CA TRP A 126 1.78 30.12 18.69
C TRP A 126 0.56 30.53 19.50
N PRO A 127 -0.49 31.07 18.86
CA PRO A 127 -1.71 31.45 19.56
C PRO A 127 -2.36 30.27 20.28
N GLU A 128 -2.72 30.43 21.54
CA GLU A 128 -3.43 29.41 22.33
C GLU A 128 -4.78 28.98 21.69
N ALA A 129 -5.40 29.91 20.94
CA ALA A 129 -6.66 29.65 20.26
C ALA A 129 -6.53 28.80 18.98
N THR A 130 -5.32 28.38 18.58
CA THR A 130 -5.12 27.57 17.37
C THR A 130 -5.89 26.27 17.47
N ASP A 131 -6.83 26.05 16.54
CA ASP A 131 -7.71 24.89 16.49
C ASP A 131 -7.53 24.04 15.22
N LEU A 132 -6.75 24.52 14.23
CA LEU A 132 -6.30 23.77 13.06
C LEU A 132 -4.92 24.25 12.61
N ILE A 133 -4.06 23.31 12.20
CA ILE A 133 -2.75 23.59 11.63
C ILE A 133 -2.75 23.16 10.16
N ILE A 134 -2.26 24.05 9.28
CA ILE A 134 -2.02 23.74 7.86
C ILE A 134 -0.52 23.59 7.67
N ASP A 135 -0.08 22.41 7.30
CA ASP A 135 1.31 22.10 6.96
C ASP A 135 1.56 22.35 5.48
N ALA A 136 2.23 23.43 5.17
CA ALA A 136 2.71 23.80 3.85
C ALA A 136 4.23 24.11 3.89
N LEU A 137 4.98 23.43 4.78
CA LEU A 137 6.42 23.67 4.94
C LEU A 137 7.24 23.07 3.80
N LEU A 138 7.10 21.77 3.54
CA LEU A 138 7.91 21.03 2.58
C LEU A 138 7.02 20.22 1.64
N GLY A 139 7.29 20.28 0.35
CA GLY A 139 6.60 19.48 -0.67
C GLY A 139 7.48 18.31 -1.18
N THR A 140 7.25 17.89 -2.42
CA THR A 140 7.90 16.72 -3.06
C THR A 140 9.41 16.87 -3.29
N GLY A 141 9.96 18.07 -3.14
CA GLY A 141 11.35 18.36 -3.50
C GLY A 141 12.42 17.97 -2.48
N ILE A 142 12.06 17.32 -1.37
CA ILE A 142 13.02 16.92 -0.33
C ILE A 142 13.54 15.51 -0.56
N ALA A 143 14.84 15.32 -0.29
CA ALA A 143 15.51 14.03 -0.34
C ALA A 143 16.24 13.67 0.97
N LEU A 144 16.30 14.59 1.91
CA LEU A 144 17.03 14.48 3.18
C LEU A 144 16.14 14.87 4.36
N ALA A 145 16.62 14.57 5.56
CA ALA A 145 15.97 14.99 6.80
C ALA A 145 15.77 16.52 6.84
N PRO A 146 14.59 16.99 7.29
CA PRO A 146 14.38 18.40 7.59
C PRO A 146 15.42 18.90 8.62
N ARG A 147 15.84 20.15 8.46
CA ARG A 147 16.76 20.85 9.39
C ARG A 147 16.03 21.96 10.09
N ASP A 148 16.60 22.47 11.18
CA ASP A 148 16.06 23.66 11.83
C ASP A 148 16.12 24.89 10.91
N PRO A 149 15.12 25.78 11.00
CA PRO A 149 14.00 25.77 11.97
C PRO A 149 12.83 24.83 11.60
N VAL A 150 12.80 24.25 10.40
CA VAL A 150 11.66 23.43 9.92
C VAL A 150 11.45 22.18 10.76
N ALA A 151 12.53 21.50 11.18
CA ALA A 151 12.43 20.33 12.05
C ALA A 151 11.74 20.67 13.39
N GLY A 152 12.13 21.79 14.01
CA GLY A 152 11.50 22.28 15.23
C GLY A 152 10.02 22.64 15.06
N LEU A 153 9.62 23.25 13.92
CA LEU A 153 8.21 23.55 13.62
C LEU A 153 7.39 22.25 13.45
N ILE A 154 7.94 21.23 12.80
CA ILE A 154 7.30 19.91 12.67
C ILE A 154 7.08 19.28 14.05
N GLU A 155 8.09 19.28 14.90
CA GLU A 155 7.98 18.72 16.26
C GLU A 155 6.95 19.48 17.10
N GLN A 156 6.93 20.81 17.00
CA GLN A 156 5.96 21.65 17.69
C GLN A 156 4.52 21.39 17.19
N ALA A 157 4.33 21.22 15.86
CA ALA A 157 3.03 20.88 15.27
C ALA A 157 2.52 19.51 15.76
N ASN A 158 3.40 18.51 15.81
CA ASN A 158 3.05 17.19 16.31
C ASN A 158 2.72 17.16 17.81
N ALA A 159 3.31 18.07 18.60
CA ALA A 159 3.03 18.21 20.03
C ALA A 159 1.77 19.04 20.31
N HIS A 160 1.26 19.79 19.34
CA HIS A 160 0.08 20.64 19.50
C HIS A 160 -1.21 19.80 19.45
N PRO A 161 -2.25 20.14 20.26
CA PRO A 161 -3.51 19.37 20.28
C PRO A 161 -4.37 19.55 19.02
N ALA A 162 -4.19 20.63 18.25
CA ALA A 162 -4.93 20.87 17.01
C ALA A 162 -4.55 19.84 15.92
N PRO A 163 -5.53 19.34 15.13
CA PRO A 163 -5.25 18.46 14.00
C PRO A 163 -4.43 19.19 12.93
N VAL A 164 -3.66 18.42 12.15
CA VAL A 164 -2.85 18.93 11.06
C VAL A 164 -3.43 18.47 9.72
N VAL A 165 -3.62 19.41 8.79
CA VAL A 165 -3.91 19.13 7.37
C VAL A 165 -2.65 19.43 6.57
N ALA A 166 -2.08 18.41 5.94
CA ALA A 166 -0.88 18.55 5.12
C ALA A 166 -1.24 18.86 3.66
N VAL A 167 -0.55 19.85 3.10
CA VAL A 167 -0.66 20.28 1.71
C VAL A 167 0.33 19.47 0.87
N ASP A 168 -0.16 18.78 -0.12
CA ASP A 168 0.51 17.88 -1.07
C ASP A 168 1.13 16.63 -0.42
N ILE A 169 1.98 16.78 0.58
CA ILE A 169 2.61 15.68 1.32
C ILE A 169 2.95 16.14 2.75
N PRO A 170 2.82 15.29 3.77
CA PRO A 170 3.28 15.63 5.11
C PRO A 170 4.75 16.03 5.10
N SER A 171 5.08 17.21 5.63
CA SER A 171 6.45 17.71 5.64
C SER A 171 7.39 16.75 6.37
N GLY A 172 8.47 16.35 5.71
CA GLY A 172 9.43 15.36 6.21
C GLY A 172 9.22 13.94 5.66
N LEU A 173 8.08 13.62 5.03
CA LEU A 173 7.87 12.38 4.30
C LEU A 173 8.48 12.49 2.89
N LEU A 174 9.28 11.52 2.49
CA LEU A 174 9.86 11.51 1.14
C LEU A 174 8.84 11.03 0.11
N ALA A 175 8.50 11.91 -0.83
CA ALA A 175 7.48 11.65 -1.87
C ALA A 175 7.77 10.45 -2.76
N GLN A 176 9.06 10.15 -3.00
CA GLN A 176 9.50 9.05 -3.85
C GLN A 176 9.45 7.70 -3.13
N THR A 177 9.82 7.65 -1.85
CA THR A 177 10.11 6.38 -1.15
C THR A 177 9.19 6.08 0.02
N GLY A 178 8.51 7.10 0.58
CA GLY A 178 7.75 6.96 1.82
C GLY A 178 8.62 6.83 3.07
N ALA A 179 9.91 7.12 2.96
CA ALA A 179 10.80 7.16 4.10
C ALA A 179 10.67 8.47 4.89
N THR A 180 11.00 8.41 6.18
CA THR A 180 11.01 9.54 7.12
C THR A 180 12.39 9.66 7.73
N PRO A 181 13.35 10.31 7.05
CA PRO A 181 14.74 10.35 7.50
C PRO A 181 14.97 11.20 8.75
N GLY A 182 13.99 12.02 9.15
CA GLY A 182 14.05 12.89 10.32
C GLY A 182 12.66 13.26 10.84
N ALA A 183 12.50 14.47 11.34
CA ALA A 183 11.20 14.97 11.76
C ALA A 183 10.18 14.93 10.61
N VAL A 184 8.96 14.47 10.89
CA VAL A 184 7.88 14.34 9.92
C VAL A 184 6.55 14.74 10.56
N ILE A 185 5.73 15.48 9.84
CA ILE A 185 4.37 15.83 10.27
C ILE A 185 3.51 14.56 10.37
N SER A 186 2.77 14.44 11.48
CA SER A 186 1.69 13.49 11.67
C SER A 186 0.37 14.16 11.30
N ALA A 187 -0.03 14.03 10.03
CA ALA A 187 -1.24 14.67 9.52
C ALA A 187 -2.49 13.85 9.87
N ALA A 188 -3.60 14.55 10.15
CA ALA A 188 -4.93 13.93 10.19
C ALA A 188 -5.51 13.77 8.78
N HIS A 189 -5.19 14.71 7.89
CA HIS A 189 -5.54 14.70 6.47
C HIS A 189 -4.36 15.15 5.63
N THR A 190 -4.18 14.52 4.47
CA THR A 190 -3.23 14.96 3.44
C THR A 190 -3.98 15.19 2.14
N VAL A 191 -3.78 16.34 1.49
CA VAL A 191 -4.40 16.68 0.21
C VAL A 191 -3.32 16.75 -0.86
N THR A 192 -3.29 15.76 -1.75
CA THR A 192 -2.29 15.67 -2.80
C THR A 192 -2.86 16.03 -4.16
N PHE A 193 -2.05 16.61 -5.06
CA PHE A 193 -2.52 17.24 -6.29
C PHE A 193 -1.93 16.58 -7.54
N ILE A 194 -2.69 16.66 -8.65
CA ILE A 194 -2.32 16.31 -10.03
C ILE A 194 -1.97 14.85 -10.17
N ALA A 195 -0.99 14.34 -9.43
CA ALA A 195 -0.55 12.96 -9.52
C ALA A 195 -0.27 12.36 -8.14
N LEU A 196 -0.66 11.10 -7.97
CA LEU A 196 -0.37 10.34 -6.76
C LEU A 196 1.11 9.95 -6.73
N LYS A 197 1.77 10.22 -5.60
CA LYS A 197 3.20 9.93 -5.41
C LYS A 197 3.37 8.58 -4.70
N PRO A 198 4.38 7.77 -5.04
CA PRO A 198 4.57 6.45 -4.43
C PRO A 198 4.80 6.52 -2.91
N GLY A 199 5.51 7.54 -2.45
CA GLY A 199 5.82 7.75 -1.04
C GLY A 199 4.61 8.02 -0.14
N LEU A 200 3.43 8.31 -0.72
CA LEU A 200 2.16 8.43 0.02
C LEU A 200 1.49 7.06 0.31
N LEU A 201 1.97 5.98 -0.32
CA LEU A 201 1.31 4.68 -0.30
C LEU A 201 2.16 3.57 0.33
N THR A 202 3.44 3.75 0.51
CA THR A 202 4.36 2.73 1.04
C THR A 202 5.25 3.28 2.15
N GLY A 203 6.03 2.41 2.78
CA GLY A 203 6.94 2.78 3.86
C GLY A 203 6.19 3.28 5.10
N LYS A 204 6.54 4.48 5.57
CA LYS A 204 5.97 5.13 6.74
C LYS A 204 4.72 5.99 6.44
N ALA A 205 4.31 6.05 5.18
CA ALA A 205 3.21 6.92 4.76
C ALA A 205 1.94 6.75 5.61
N ARG A 206 1.50 5.50 5.85
CA ARG A 206 0.27 5.23 6.61
C ARG A 206 0.31 5.67 8.09
N ASP A 207 1.50 5.85 8.65
CA ASP A 207 1.66 6.33 10.02
C ASP A 207 1.46 7.86 10.10
N VAL A 208 1.62 8.59 8.97
CA VAL A 208 1.75 10.05 8.98
C VAL A 208 0.81 10.81 8.04
N THR A 209 0.20 10.14 7.05
CA THR A 209 -0.67 10.81 6.04
C THR A 209 -2.09 11.06 6.52
N GLY A 210 -2.56 10.31 7.52
CA GLY A 210 -3.98 10.32 7.89
C GLY A 210 -4.88 9.92 6.73
N ILE A 211 -5.99 10.63 6.55
CA ILE A 211 -6.90 10.42 5.41
C ILE A 211 -6.32 11.11 4.18
N LEU A 212 -6.03 10.32 3.14
CA LEU A 212 -5.49 10.84 1.89
C LEU A 212 -6.61 11.32 0.98
N HIS A 213 -6.52 12.58 0.54
CA HIS A 213 -7.36 13.21 -0.45
C HIS A 213 -6.57 13.49 -1.72
N TYR A 214 -7.23 13.39 -2.85
CA TYR A 214 -6.62 13.66 -4.16
C TYR A 214 -7.49 14.63 -4.95
N ASP A 215 -6.84 15.61 -5.58
CA ASP A 215 -7.47 16.53 -6.52
C ASP A 215 -6.58 16.66 -7.78
N ALA A 216 -7.14 16.33 -8.94
CA ALA A 216 -6.43 16.44 -10.22
C ALA A 216 -6.35 17.87 -10.76
N LEU A 217 -6.89 18.85 -10.05
CA LEU A 217 -6.93 20.27 -10.40
C LEU A 217 -7.61 20.56 -11.76
N GLY A 218 -8.54 19.68 -12.17
CA GLY A 218 -9.24 19.78 -13.46
C GLY A 218 -8.43 19.25 -14.65
N LEU A 219 -7.40 18.43 -14.38
CA LEU A 219 -6.50 17.87 -15.40
C LEU A 219 -6.77 16.38 -15.68
N GLU A 220 -7.87 15.81 -15.16
CA GLU A 220 -8.18 14.37 -15.20
C GLU A 220 -8.11 13.79 -16.61
N GLY A 221 -8.71 14.48 -17.57
CA GLY A 221 -8.77 14.03 -18.97
C GLY A 221 -7.38 13.93 -19.61
N TRP A 222 -6.51 14.87 -19.33
CA TRP A 222 -5.13 14.86 -19.84
C TRP A 222 -4.30 13.79 -19.14
N LEU A 223 -4.40 13.69 -17.82
CA LEU A 223 -3.69 12.67 -17.02
C LEU A 223 -4.08 11.26 -17.47
N ALA A 224 -5.35 11.02 -17.79
CA ALA A 224 -5.81 9.73 -18.29
C ALA A 224 -5.20 9.31 -19.63
N SER A 225 -4.72 10.27 -20.43
CA SER A 225 -4.02 10.03 -21.70
C SER A 225 -2.53 9.69 -21.54
N GLN A 226 -1.98 9.90 -20.33
CA GLN A 226 -0.57 9.63 -20.04
C GLN A 226 -0.34 8.20 -19.58
N THR A 227 0.87 7.67 -19.80
CA THR A 227 1.24 6.32 -19.33
C THR A 227 1.99 6.44 -18.00
N PRO A 228 1.38 6.03 -16.86
CA PRO A 228 2.02 6.12 -15.57
C PRO A 228 3.11 5.05 -15.42
N PRO A 229 4.24 5.36 -14.77
CA PRO A 229 5.33 4.41 -14.53
C PRO A 229 4.99 3.37 -13.45
N LEU A 230 4.06 3.68 -12.55
CA LEU A 230 3.61 2.78 -11.49
C LEU A 230 2.09 2.67 -11.47
N ARG A 231 1.60 1.61 -10.83
CA ARG A 231 0.17 1.33 -10.64
C ARG A 231 -0.16 1.16 -9.15
N ARG A 232 -1.33 1.66 -8.75
CA ARG A 232 -1.97 1.36 -7.47
C ARG A 232 -3.06 0.33 -7.70
N PHE A 233 -3.09 -0.70 -6.89
CA PHE A 233 -4.15 -1.70 -6.91
C PHE A 233 -4.85 -1.77 -5.55
N ASP A 234 -6.17 -1.79 -5.57
CA ASP A 234 -7.03 -1.94 -4.40
C ASP A 234 -8.23 -2.86 -4.69
N ALA A 235 -9.09 -3.03 -3.69
CA ALA A 235 -10.24 -3.93 -3.76
C ALA A 235 -11.24 -3.57 -4.86
N THR A 236 -11.31 -2.31 -5.30
CA THR A 236 -12.28 -1.86 -6.33
C THR A 236 -12.02 -2.49 -7.70
N GLN A 237 -10.81 -3.01 -7.93
CA GLN A 237 -10.41 -3.60 -9.21
C GLN A 237 -10.58 -5.12 -9.25
N LEU A 238 -10.90 -5.78 -8.13
CA LEU A 238 -11.00 -7.25 -8.07
C LEU A 238 -12.00 -7.83 -9.08
N GLY A 239 -13.12 -7.17 -9.33
CA GLY A 239 -14.10 -7.61 -10.33
C GLY A 239 -13.59 -7.63 -11.77
N GLN A 240 -12.51 -6.88 -12.08
CA GLN A 240 -11.90 -6.90 -13.41
C GLN A 240 -11.08 -8.19 -13.64
N TRP A 241 -10.55 -8.80 -12.58
CA TRP A 241 -9.74 -10.02 -12.64
C TRP A 241 -10.51 -11.27 -12.28
N LEU A 242 -11.35 -11.22 -11.24
CA LEU A 242 -12.06 -12.36 -10.67
C LEU A 242 -13.47 -12.45 -11.27
N THR A 243 -13.51 -12.85 -12.54
CA THR A 243 -14.78 -13.03 -13.25
C THR A 243 -15.52 -14.30 -12.79
N PRO A 244 -16.86 -14.37 -12.89
CA PRO A 244 -17.64 -15.54 -12.56
C PRO A 244 -17.15 -16.80 -13.28
N ARG A 245 -17.15 -17.93 -12.59
CA ARG A 245 -16.78 -19.22 -13.17
C ARG A 245 -17.84 -19.69 -14.16
N ARG A 246 -17.40 -20.36 -15.22
CA ARG A 246 -18.33 -20.99 -16.15
C ARG A 246 -19.13 -22.08 -15.42
N PRO A 247 -20.45 -22.18 -15.63
CA PRO A 247 -21.28 -23.23 -15.00
C PRO A 247 -20.81 -24.66 -15.25
N THR A 248 -20.12 -24.89 -16.38
CA THR A 248 -19.61 -26.21 -16.81
C THR A 248 -18.19 -26.49 -16.31
N SER A 249 -17.58 -25.60 -15.53
CA SER A 249 -16.22 -25.80 -15.06
C SER A 249 -16.11 -26.94 -14.04
N HIS A 250 -14.97 -27.62 -14.04
CA HIS A 250 -14.68 -28.71 -13.12
C HIS A 250 -13.37 -28.47 -12.36
N LYS A 251 -13.08 -29.26 -11.33
CA LYS A 251 -11.90 -29.09 -10.47
C LYS A 251 -10.56 -29.01 -11.22
N GLY A 252 -10.43 -29.68 -12.36
CA GLY A 252 -9.22 -29.63 -13.19
C GLY A 252 -8.97 -28.28 -13.85
N ASP A 253 -10.02 -27.48 -14.10
CA ASP A 253 -9.91 -26.17 -14.73
C ASP A 253 -9.31 -25.12 -13.77
N HIS A 254 -9.39 -25.38 -12.46
CA HIS A 254 -8.98 -24.44 -11.41
C HIS A 254 -7.60 -24.76 -10.81
N GLY A 255 -6.85 -25.64 -11.46
CA GLY A 255 -5.46 -25.95 -11.14
C GLY A 255 -5.26 -26.99 -10.04
N ARG A 256 -4.12 -27.66 -10.15
CA ARG A 256 -3.61 -28.65 -9.20
C ARG A 256 -2.35 -28.07 -8.55
N LEU A 257 -2.40 -27.88 -7.25
CA LEU A 257 -1.31 -27.32 -6.47
C LEU A 257 -0.59 -28.39 -5.66
N ALA A 258 0.74 -28.39 -5.68
CA ALA A 258 1.58 -29.07 -4.71
C ALA A 258 2.15 -28.03 -3.75
N ILE A 259 1.83 -28.12 -2.47
CA ILE A 259 2.32 -27.23 -1.42
C ILE A 259 3.26 -28.03 -0.51
N ILE A 260 4.50 -27.56 -0.37
CA ILE A 260 5.60 -28.31 0.27
C ILE A 260 6.13 -27.53 1.48
N GLY A 261 6.07 -28.12 2.65
CA GLY A 261 6.54 -27.52 3.89
C GLY A 261 6.00 -28.22 5.15
N GLY A 262 5.89 -27.49 6.24
CA GLY A 262 5.41 -28.04 7.50
C GLY A 262 6.38 -29.04 8.11
N ASP A 263 7.62 -28.63 8.37
CA ASP A 263 8.58 -29.40 9.16
C ASP A 263 8.10 -29.53 10.61
N GLN A 264 8.83 -30.25 11.43
CA GLN A 264 8.48 -30.51 12.82
C GLN A 264 8.19 -29.21 13.57
N GLY A 265 7.00 -29.12 14.18
CA GLY A 265 6.53 -27.96 14.93
C GLY A 265 5.90 -26.84 14.07
N THR A 266 5.87 -26.95 12.73
CA THR A 266 5.35 -25.92 11.82
C THR A 266 4.18 -26.39 10.95
N ALA A 267 3.45 -27.41 11.39
CA ALA A 267 2.26 -27.93 10.68
C ALA A 267 1.20 -26.85 10.41
N GLY A 268 1.09 -25.85 11.29
CA GLY A 268 0.15 -24.74 11.13
C GLY A 268 0.41 -23.90 9.88
N ALA A 269 1.67 -23.64 9.53
CA ALA A 269 2.05 -22.88 8.36
C ALA A 269 1.56 -23.53 7.06
N ILE A 270 1.83 -24.83 6.90
CA ILE A 270 1.42 -25.57 5.70
C ILE A 270 -0.08 -25.76 5.64
N ARG A 271 -0.76 -25.90 6.79
CA ARG A 271 -2.22 -25.92 6.84
C ARG A 271 -2.82 -24.61 6.35
N MET A 272 -2.33 -23.48 6.86
CA MET A 272 -2.85 -22.16 6.47
C MET A 272 -2.65 -21.90 4.98
N ALA A 273 -1.50 -22.25 4.40
CA ALA A 273 -1.26 -22.15 2.97
C ALA A 273 -2.24 -23.04 2.16
N GLY A 274 -2.42 -24.27 2.59
CA GLY A 274 -3.33 -25.22 1.92
C GLY A 274 -4.79 -24.77 1.96
N GLU A 275 -5.28 -24.36 3.14
CA GLU A 275 -6.65 -23.87 3.30
C GLU A 275 -6.89 -22.57 2.54
N ALA A 276 -5.94 -21.63 2.57
CA ALA A 276 -6.02 -20.39 1.80
C ALA A 276 -6.13 -20.68 0.29
N ALA A 277 -5.37 -21.65 -0.22
CA ALA A 277 -5.45 -22.06 -1.62
C ALA A 277 -6.84 -22.59 -1.99
N LEU A 278 -7.43 -23.45 -1.16
CA LEU A 278 -8.80 -23.94 -1.36
C LEU A 278 -9.82 -22.81 -1.31
N ARG A 279 -9.71 -21.89 -0.33
CA ARG A 279 -10.62 -20.74 -0.16
C ARG A 279 -10.51 -19.72 -1.30
N THR A 280 -9.35 -19.64 -1.95
CA THR A 280 -9.15 -18.81 -3.13
C THR A 280 -9.64 -19.51 -4.42
N GLY A 281 -10.00 -20.78 -4.33
CA GLY A 281 -10.64 -21.51 -5.41
C GLY A 281 -9.72 -22.44 -6.21
N ALA A 282 -8.60 -22.88 -5.65
CA ALA A 282 -7.82 -23.96 -6.25
C ALA A 282 -8.67 -25.22 -6.43
N GLY A 283 -8.51 -25.90 -7.55
CA GLY A 283 -9.30 -27.09 -7.85
C GLY A 283 -8.93 -28.30 -7.01
N LEU A 284 -7.62 -28.54 -6.83
CA LEU A 284 -7.08 -29.63 -6.03
C LEU A 284 -5.78 -29.15 -5.34
N VAL A 285 -5.65 -29.44 -4.06
CA VAL A 285 -4.47 -29.06 -3.26
C VAL A 285 -3.88 -30.30 -2.61
N ARG A 286 -2.65 -30.63 -3.01
CA ARG A 286 -1.82 -31.65 -2.38
C ARG A 286 -0.79 -31.01 -1.48
N VAL A 287 -0.71 -31.47 -0.25
CA VAL A 287 0.26 -31.04 0.75
C VAL A 287 1.28 -32.13 0.97
N LEU A 288 2.56 -31.79 0.87
CA LEU A 288 3.70 -32.64 1.20
C LEU A 288 4.37 -32.13 2.47
N THR A 289 4.36 -32.93 3.53
CA THR A 289 4.77 -32.54 4.86
C THR A 289 5.37 -33.72 5.64
N ARG A 290 5.67 -33.55 6.92
CA ARG A 290 6.08 -34.64 7.82
C ARG A 290 4.92 -35.62 8.03
N GLY A 291 5.23 -36.91 8.16
CA GLY A 291 4.24 -37.98 8.36
C GLY A 291 3.34 -37.73 9.58
N GLU A 292 3.90 -37.21 10.68
CA GLU A 292 3.17 -36.85 11.90
C GLU A 292 2.11 -35.76 11.73
N ASN A 293 2.22 -34.96 10.68
CA ASN A 293 1.28 -33.86 10.40
C ASN A 293 0.04 -34.33 9.61
N ILE A 294 0.04 -35.54 9.05
CA ILE A 294 -1.04 -36.01 8.16
C ILE A 294 -2.38 -36.03 8.89
N ALA A 295 -2.46 -36.74 10.00
CA ALA A 295 -3.72 -36.87 10.75
C ALA A 295 -4.24 -35.52 11.27
N PRO A 296 -3.42 -34.65 11.90
CA PRO A 296 -3.87 -33.32 12.33
C PRO A 296 -4.36 -32.44 11.17
N LEU A 297 -3.70 -32.46 10.01
CA LEU A 297 -4.12 -31.66 8.88
C LEU A 297 -5.45 -32.15 8.30
N LEU A 298 -5.62 -33.46 8.12
CA LEU A 298 -6.88 -34.04 7.62
C LEU A 298 -8.04 -33.84 8.59
N THR A 299 -7.78 -33.90 9.88
CA THR A 299 -8.80 -33.57 10.90
C THR A 299 -9.25 -32.12 10.81
N ALA A 300 -8.30 -31.20 10.59
CA ALA A 300 -8.60 -29.79 10.50
C ALA A 300 -9.20 -29.37 9.14
N ARG A 301 -8.78 -30.02 8.03
CA ARG A 301 -9.22 -29.70 6.67
C ARG A 301 -9.20 -30.94 5.77
N PRO A 302 -10.29 -31.74 5.75
CA PRO A 302 -10.32 -33.01 5.00
C PRO A 302 -10.27 -32.85 3.48
N GLU A 303 -10.49 -31.65 2.94
CA GLU A 303 -10.39 -31.39 1.51
C GLU A 303 -8.94 -31.33 1.01
N LEU A 304 -7.95 -31.26 1.91
CA LEU A 304 -6.54 -31.35 1.54
C LEU A 304 -6.14 -32.81 1.26
N MET A 305 -5.34 -33.00 0.22
CA MET A 305 -4.71 -34.29 -0.10
C MET A 305 -3.32 -34.34 0.55
N VAL A 306 -3.23 -34.86 1.77
CA VAL A 306 -1.99 -34.79 2.55
C VAL A 306 -1.17 -36.06 2.40
N HIS A 307 0.12 -35.89 2.07
CA HIS A 307 1.09 -36.99 1.90
C HIS A 307 2.35 -36.70 2.73
N GLU A 308 2.99 -37.77 3.17
CA GLU A 308 4.34 -37.65 3.72
C GLU A 308 5.32 -37.23 2.61
N LEU A 309 6.19 -36.28 2.89
CA LEU A 309 7.25 -35.87 1.97
C LEU A 309 8.37 -36.91 1.95
N THR A 310 8.32 -37.76 0.95
CA THR A 310 9.36 -38.73 0.59
C THR A 310 9.90 -38.40 -0.82
N PRO A 311 11.06 -38.91 -1.22
CA PRO A 311 11.55 -38.74 -2.61
C PRO A 311 10.54 -39.15 -3.67
N GLN A 312 9.82 -40.25 -3.45
CA GLN A 312 8.84 -40.77 -4.38
C GLN A 312 7.57 -39.88 -4.41
N SER A 313 6.97 -39.56 -3.26
CA SER A 313 5.77 -38.73 -3.21
C SER A 313 6.02 -37.32 -3.74
N LEU A 314 7.24 -36.80 -3.58
CA LEU A 314 7.66 -35.53 -4.14
C LEU A 314 7.70 -35.59 -5.67
N GLU A 315 8.35 -36.59 -6.26
CA GLU A 315 8.45 -36.76 -7.72
C GLU A 315 7.06 -36.92 -8.36
N GLU A 316 6.21 -37.79 -7.79
CA GLU A 316 4.82 -37.98 -8.21
C GLU A 316 4.02 -36.67 -8.14
N SER A 317 4.19 -35.89 -7.07
CA SER A 317 3.47 -34.63 -6.87
C SER A 317 3.97 -33.52 -7.79
N LEU A 318 5.26 -33.43 -8.04
CA LEU A 318 5.84 -32.46 -8.98
C LEU A 318 5.40 -32.77 -10.43
N THR A 319 5.21 -34.04 -10.77
CA THR A 319 4.67 -34.47 -12.08
C THR A 319 3.19 -34.08 -12.19
N TRP A 320 2.40 -34.36 -11.16
CA TRP A 320 0.96 -34.19 -11.12
C TRP A 320 0.53 -32.70 -11.07
N ALA A 321 1.25 -31.86 -10.32
CA ALA A 321 0.87 -30.46 -10.07
C ALA A 321 1.01 -29.59 -11.32
N ASP A 322 0.16 -28.58 -11.43
CA ASP A 322 0.30 -27.46 -12.38
C ASP A 322 1.15 -26.34 -11.79
N VAL A 323 1.13 -26.17 -10.46
CA VAL A 323 1.84 -25.13 -9.71
C VAL A 323 2.47 -25.72 -8.45
N VAL A 324 3.64 -25.22 -8.09
CA VAL A 324 4.34 -25.59 -6.86
C VAL A 324 4.47 -24.39 -5.93
N VAL A 325 4.08 -24.57 -4.67
CA VAL A 325 4.30 -23.63 -3.57
C VAL A 325 5.24 -24.30 -2.57
N ILE A 326 6.35 -23.66 -2.23
CA ILE A 326 7.32 -24.21 -1.29
C ILE A 326 7.81 -23.14 -0.32
N GLY A 327 7.97 -23.53 0.95
CA GLY A 327 8.59 -22.66 1.94
C GLY A 327 7.84 -22.52 3.26
N PRO A 328 6.49 -22.45 3.30
CA PRO A 328 5.75 -22.36 4.56
C PRO A 328 6.14 -23.47 5.54
N GLY A 329 6.85 -23.10 6.62
CA GLY A 329 7.34 -24.06 7.61
C GLY A 329 8.26 -25.15 7.06
N LEU A 330 9.01 -24.89 6.00
CA LEU A 330 9.89 -25.89 5.35
C LEU A 330 11.10 -26.27 6.24
N GLY A 331 11.56 -25.35 7.06
CA GLY A 331 12.82 -25.49 7.79
C GLY A 331 14.03 -25.34 6.88
N GLN A 332 15.19 -25.17 7.52
CA GLN A 332 16.47 -24.96 6.82
C GLN A 332 17.43 -26.14 6.99
N GLN A 333 16.93 -27.28 7.51
CA GLN A 333 17.71 -28.51 7.71
C GLN A 333 17.68 -29.37 6.42
N GLU A 334 18.36 -30.50 6.46
CA GLU A 334 18.52 -31.40 5.30
C GLU A 334 17.19 -31.83 4.64
N TRP A 335 16.14 -31.97 5.45
CA TRP A 335 14.82 -32.34 4.93
C TRP A 335 14.27 -31.27 3.96
N GLY A 336 14.27 -30.01 4.38
CA GLY A 336 13.82 -28.89 3.54
C GLY A 336 14.77 -28.62 2.37
N LYS A 337 16.09 -28.69 2.59
CA LYS A 337 17.09 -28.52 1.52
C LYS A 337 16.93 -29.53 0.39
N LYS A 338 16.74 -30.81 0.73
CA LYS A 338 16.53 -31.87 -0.28
C LYS A 338 15.26 -31.67 -1.09
N ALA A 339 14.19 -31.22 -0.43
CA ALA A 339 12.94 -30.89 -1.13
C ALA A 339 13.14 -29.74 -2.11
N LEU A 340 13.79 -28.65 -1.66
CA LEU A 340 14.04 -27.48 -2.49
C LEU A 340 14.91 -27.79 -3.69
N GLN A 341 15.98 -28.57 -3.53
CA GLN A 341 16.85 -29.02 -4.63
C GLN A 341 16.10 -29.76 -5.75
N LYS A 342 15.06 -30.52 -5.39
CA LYS A 342 14.21 -31.19 -6.41
C LYS A 342 13.30 -30.19 -7.12
N VAL A 343 12.73 -29.23 -6.37
CA VAL A 343 11.85 -28.19 -6.91
C VAL A 343 12.63 -27.24 -7.83
N GLU A 344 13.90 -26.98 -7.57
CA GLU A 344 14.76 -26.14 -8.43
C GLU A 344 14.80 -26.61 -9.89
N ASN A 345 14.60 -27.88 -10.17
CA ASN A 345 14.61 -28.41 -11.52
C ASN A 345 13.25 -28.33 -12.25
N VAL A 346 12.21 -27.86 -11.57
CA VAL A 346 10.86 -27.78 -12.12
C VAL A 346 10.67 -26.51 -12.95
N ARG A 347 10.08 -26.64 -14.15
CA ARG A 347 9.82 -25.52 -15.07
C ARG A 347 8.40 -24.94 -14.96
N LYS A 348 7.58 -25.48 -14.07
CA LYS A 348 6.19 -25.02 -13.84
C LYS A 348 6.20 -23.70 -13.07
N PRO A 349 5.10 -22.91 -13.12
CA PRO A 349 4.95 -21.77 -12.25
C PRO A 349 5.10 -22.17 -10.78
N MET A 350 5.82 -21.37 -9.99
CA MET A 350 6.08 -21.66 -8.59
C MET A 350 6.08 -20.41 -7.72
N LEU A 351 5.80 -20.62 -6.45
CA LEU A 351 5.93 -19.61 -5.41
C LEU A 351 6.89 -20.11 -4.33
N TRP A 352 7.85 -19.28 -3.95
CA TRP A 352 8.80 -19.51 -2.86
C TRP A 352 8.61 -18.47 -1.78
N ASP A 353 8.43 -18.92 -0.54
CA ASP A 353 8.23 -18.07 0.63
C ASP A 353 9.04 -18.58 1.83
N ALA A 354 9.17 -17.79 2.87
CA ALA A 354 9.73 -18.16 4.16
C ALA A 354 11.09 -18.89 4.06
N ASP A 355 11.17 -20.12 4.55
CA ASP A 355 12.45 -20.87 4.57
C ASP A 355 13.02 -21.15 3.18
N ALA A 356 12.21 -21.25 2.15
CA ALA A 356 12.71 -21.35 0.78
C ALA A 356 13.49 -20.09 0.37
N LEU A 357 13.09 -18.89 0.85
CA LEU A 357 13.81 -17.65 0.60
C LEU A 357 15.12 -17.57 1.41
N ASN A 358 15.13 -18.09 2.63
CA ASN A 358 16.34 -18.18 3.43
C ASN A 358 17.40 -19.08 2.74
N LEU A 359 16.97 -20.20 2.17
CA LEU A 359 17.82 -21.11 1.40
C LEU A 359 18.28 -20.49 0.07
N LEU A 360 17.38 -19.75 -0.61
CA LEU A 360 17.70 -19.00 -1.83
C LEU A 360 18.76 -17.92 -1.59
N ALA A 361 18.77 -17.30 -0.42
CA ALA A 361 19.80 -16.31 -0.05
C ALA A 361 21.20 -16.95 0.06
N ILE A 362 21.27 -18.23 0.47
CA ILE A 362 22.52 -18.99 0.57
C ILE A 362 23.01 -19.43 -0.82
N ASN A 363 22.10 -19.92 -1.67
CA ASN A 363 22.39 -20.39 -3.03
C ASN A 363 21.55 -19.59 -4.04
N PRO A 364 21.97 -18.37 -4.40
CA PRO A 364 21.21 -17.51 -5.31
C PRO A 364 21.13 -18.10 -6.72
N ASP A 365 19.93 -18.14 -7.29
CA ASP A 365 19.71 -18.42 -8.70
C ASP A 365 18.65 -17.49 -9.30
N LYS A 366 18.70 -17.25 -10.61
CA LYS A 366 17.74 -16.40 -11.33
C LYS A 366 16.76 -17.27 -12.12
N ARG A 367 15.42 -17.05 -11.89
CA ARG A 367 14.34 -17.80 -12.56
C ARG A 367 13.16 -16.90 -12.93
N HIS A 368 12.61 -17.09 -14.10
CA HIS A 368 11.48 -16.29 -14.59
C HIS A 368 10.10 -16.90 -14.25
N ASN A 369 10.04 -18.17 -13.89
CA ASN A 369 8.80 -18.89 -13.58
C ASN A 369 8.44 -18.88 -12.09
N ARG A 370 9.10 -18.03 -11.30
CA ARG A 370 8.99 -18.01 -9.84
C ARG A 370 8.44 -16.67 -9.33
N VAL A 371 7.51 -16.74 -8.38
CA VAL A 371 7.12 -15.63 -7.50
C VAL A 371 7.86 -15.81 -6.18
N ILE A 372 8.50 -14.77 -5.68
CA ILE A 372 9.09 -14.72 -4.34
C ILE A 372 8.38 -13.66 -3.50
N THR A 373 8.16 -13.97 -2.21
CA THR A 373 7.31 -13.16 -1.32
C THR A 373 8.04 -12.70 -0.06
N PRO A 374 9.21 -12.03 -0.18
CA PRO A 374 9.99 -11.65 0.98
C PRO A 374 9.31 -10.55 1.82
N HIS A 375 9.31 -10.70 3.15
CA HIS A 375 9.18 -9.57 4.07
C HIS A 375 10.52 -8.80 4.15
N PRO A 376 10.59 -7.59 4.74
CA PRO A 376 11.81 -6.78 4.72
C PRO A 376 13.06 -7.50 5.25
N GLY A 377 12.91 -8.34 6.29
CA GLY A 377 14.04 -9.12 6.83
C GLY A 377 14.55 -10.20 5.88
N GLU A 378 13.66 -10.87 5.15
CA GLU A 378 14.02 -11.83 4.09
C GLU A 378 14.65 -11.12 2.90
N ALA A 379 14.10 -9.97 2.49
CA ALA A 379 14.66 -9.13 1.44
C ALA A 379 16.09 -8.67 1.77
N ALA A 380 16.32 -8.27 3.01
CA ALA A 380 17.64 -7.87 3.49
C ALA A 380 18.66 -9.02 3.37
N ARG A 381 18.28 -10.25 3.78
CA ARG A 381 19.11 -11.44 3.59
C ARG A 381 19.39 -11.76 2.11
N LEU A 382 18.34 -11.69 1.28
CA LEU A 382 18.45 -11.93 -0.17
C LEU A 382 19.37 -10.92 -0.86
N LEU A 383 19.38 -9.66 -0.45
CA LEU A 383 20.22 -8.62 -1.03
C LEU A 383 21.56 -8.43 -0.33
N GLY A 384 21.76 -9.06 0.84
CA GLY A 384 22.98 -8.89 1.65
C GLY A 384 23.12 -7.46 2.20
N CYS A 385 22.03 -6.86 2.64
CA CYS A 385 21.97 -5.50 3.19
C CYS A 385 21.15 -5.47 4.49
N SER A 386 21.01 -4.29 5.11
CA SER A 386 20.20 -4.13 6.31
C SER A 386 18.71 -3.95 6.00
N VAL A 387 17.85 -4.23 6.99
CA VAL A 387 16.41 -3.93 6.90
C VAL A 387 16.18 -2.42 6.72
N ALA A 388 17.00 -1.59 7.35
CA ALA A 388 16.92 -0.13 7.20
C ALA A 388 17.17 0.32 5.75
N GLU A 389 18.11 -0.31 5.04
CA GLU A 389 18.34 -0.05 3.62
C GLU A 389 17.14 -0.47 2.76
N ILE A 390 16.51 -1.62 3.05
CA ILE A 390 15.27 -2.04 2.36
C ILE A 390 14.16 -1.00 2.55
N GLU A 391 13.94 -0.58 3.78
CA GLU A 391 12.85 0.35 4.14
C GLU A 391 13.12 1.80 3.70
N SER A 392 14.38 2.19 3.51
CA SER A 392 14.72 3.53 3.02
C SER A 392 14.30 3.77 1.56
N ASP A 393 14.30 2.72 0.74
CA ASP A 393 13.78 2.76 -0.64
C ASP A 393 13.27 1.35 -1.04
N ARG A 394 12.00 1.13 -0.75
CA ARG A 394 11.32 -0.15 -1.02
C ARG A 394 11.15 -0.42 -2.51
N LEU A 395 10.93 0.64 -3.32
CA LEU A 395 10.80 0.52 -4.77
C LEU A 395 12.11 0.03 -5.40
N LEU A 396 13.22 0.68 -5.09
CA LEU A 396 14.55 0.28 -5.54
C LEU A 396 14.90 -1.13 -5.04
N SER A 397 14.57 -1.45 -3.79
CA SER A 397 14.82 -2.77 -3.20
C SER A 397 14.08 -3.88 -3.95
N ALA A 398 12.81 -3.67 -4.31
CA ALA A 398 12.04 -4.61 -5.10
C ALA A 398 12.64 -4.81 -6.51
N GLN A 399 13.09 -3.73 -7.16
CA GLN A 399 13.77 -3.80 -8.46
C GLN A 399 15.11 -4.56 -8.38
N ARG A 400 15.89 -4.32 -7.33
CA ARG A 400 17.16 -5.05 -7.08
C ARG A 400 16.92 -6.55 -6.90
N LEU A 401 15.83 -6.93 -6.20
CA LEU A 401 15.43 -8.34 -6.04
C LEU A 401 15.07 -8.97 -7.39
N VAL A 402 14.26 -8.30 -8.23
CA VAL A 402 13.93 -8.78 -9.59
C VAL A 402 15.19 -8.94 -10.43
N LYS A 403 16.09 -7.96 -10.42
CA LYS A 403 17.35 -8.01 -11.18
C LYS A 403 18.19 -9.24 -10.78
N ARG A 404 18.23 -9.54 -9.48
CA ARG A 404 19.06 -10.65 -8.93
C ARG A 404 18.41 -12.01 -9.10
N TYR A 405 17.09 -12.12 -8.84
CA TYR A 405 16.40 -13.41 -8.73
C TYR A 405 15.44 -13.70 -9.87
N GLY A 406 15.11 -12.71 -10.71
CA GLY A 406 14.14 -12.85 -11.81
C GLY A 406 12.71 -13.03 -11.33
N GLY A 407 11.83 -13.34 -12.27
CA GLY A 407 10.42 -13.63 -11.99
C GLY A 407 9.65 -12.43 -11.41
N VAL A 408 8.82 -12.71 -10.43
CA VAL A 408 7.99 -11.70 -9.74
C VAL A 408 8.38 -11.62 -8.28
N VAL A 409 8.54 -10.41 -7.79
CA VAL A 409 8.86 -10.11 -6.39
C VAL A 409 7.66 -9.44 -5.73
N VAL A 410 7.25 -9.97 -4.58
CA VAL A 410 6.27 -9.41 -3.67
C VAL A 410 7.03 -8.94 -2.43
N LEU A 411 7.44 -7.68 -2.37
CA LEU A 411 8.06 -7.10 -1.17
C LEU A 411 6.96 -6.71 -0.18
N LYS A 412 6.71 -7.60 0.77
CA LYS A 412 5.63 -7.46 1.78
C LYS A 412 5.85 -6.26 2.70
N GLY A 413 4.76 -5.68 3.20
CA GLY A 413 4.75 -4.57 4.16
C GLY A 413 3.57 -3.63 3.94
N ALA A 414 3.53 -2.51 4.67
CA ALA A 414 2.55 -1.45 4.44
C ALA A 414 2.78 -0.83 3.05
N GLY A 415 1.79 -0.96 2.16
CA GLY A 415 1.98 -0.69 0.74
C GLY A 415 2.94 -1.71 0.12
N THR A 416 2.55 -2.99 0.09
CA THR A 416 3.29 -4.08 -0.55
C THR A 416 3.63 -3.72 -1.99
N ILE A 417 4.86 -3.98 -2.41
CA ILE A 417 5.34 -3.65 -3.76
C ILE A 417 5.47 -4.92 -4.59
N ILE A 418 4.87 -4.91 -5.78
CA ILE A 418 5.02 -5.97 -6.78
C ILE A 418 5.95 -5.46 -7.88
N ALA A 419 6.98 -6.22 -8.16
CA ALA A 419 7.95 -5.92 -9.21
C ALA A 419 8.19 -7.14 -10.10
N ALA A 420 8.30 -6.91 -11.40
CA ALA A 420 8.66 -7.92 -12.40
C ALA A 420 9.34 -7.25 -13.59
N GLU A 421 10.17 -7.99 -14.34
CA GLU A 421 10.75 -7.49 -15.59
C GLU A 421 9.61 -7.17 -16.59
N HIS A 422 9.72 -6.05 -17.29
CA HIS A 422 8.77 -5.61 -18.32
C HIS A 422 7.33 -5.30 -17.83
N HIS A 423 7.12 -5.17 -16.53
CA HIS A 423 5.86 -4.72 -15.94
C HIS A 423 6.07 -3.42 -15.15
N PRO A 424 5.05 -2.54 -15.09
CA PRO A 424 5.10 -1.40 -14.19
C PRO A 424 5.20 -1.89 -12.74
N LEU A 425 5.92 -1.16 -11.90
CA LEU A 425 5.86 -1.40 -10.46
C LEU A 425 4.43 -1.20 -9.95
N ALA A 426 3.98 -2.07 -9.06
CA ALA A 426 2.68 -1.93 -8.44
C ALA A 426 2.80 -1.73 -6.93
N ILE A 427 1.97 -0.85 -6.38
CA ILE A 427 1.78 -0.68 -4.94
C ILE A 427 0.38 -1.16 -4.58
N ILE A 428 0.31 -2.06 -3.62
CA ILE A 428 -0.96 -2.63 -3.14
C ILE A 428 -1.49 -1.76 -2.01
N ASP A 429 -2.63 -1.13 -2.26
CA ASP A 429 -3.32 -0.27 -1.32
C ASP A 429 -4.50 -1.01 -0.66
N ALA A 430 -4.17 -2.04 0.07
CA ALA A 430 -5.07 -2.85 0.87
C ALA A 430 -4.33 -3.45 2.07
N GLY A 431 -5.04 -3.76 3.14
CA GLY A 431 -4.50 -4.30 4.37
C GLY A 431 -4.33 -3.25 5.47
N ASN A 432 -4.18 -3.74 6.69
CA ASN A 432 -4.11 -2.92 7.89
C ASN A 432 -3.15 -3.53 8.94
N ALA A 433 -2.94 -2.80 10.04
CA ALA A 433 -2.01 -3.19 11.09
C ALA A 433 -2.38 -4.52 11.81
N GLY A 434 -3.63 -4.97 11.72
CA GLY A 434 -4.06 -6.28 12.24
C GLY A 434 -3.37 -7.46 11.56
N MET A 435 -2.85 -7.25 10.34
CA MET A 435 -2.08 -8.26 9.61
C MET A 435 -0.66 -8.48 10.15
N ALA A 436 -0.23 -7.73 11.15
CA ALA A 436 1.06 -7.93 11.83
C ALA A 436 0.96 -9.11 12.82
N SER A 437 0.61 -10.30 12.33
CA SER A 437 0.50 -11.54 13.10
C SER A 437 1.06 -12.75 12.34
N GLY A 438 1.42 -13.81 13.07
CA GLY A 438 1.98 -15.01 12.46
C GLY A 438 1.00 -15.70 11.51
N GLY A 439 1.50 -16.28 10.43
CA GLY A 439 0.71 -17.05 9.47
C GLY A 439 0.11 -16.24 8.31
N MET A 440 0.13 -14.91 8.36
CA MET A 440 -0.39 -14.06 7.26
C MET A 440 0.37 -14.29 5.95
N GLY A 441 1.70 -14.50 6.00
CA GLY A 441 2.50 -14.85 4.83
C GLY A 441 2.11 -16.22 4.24
N ASP A 442 1.85 -17.20 5.11
CA ASP A 442 1.46 -18.55 4.67
C ASP A 442 0.10 -18.50 3.94
N VAL A 443 -0.86 -17.73 4.47
CA VAL A 443 -2.15 -17.47 3.80
C VAL A 443 -1.94 -16.81 2.44
N LEU A 444 -1.10 -15.78 2.34
CA LEU A 444 -0.79 -15.11 1.07
C LEU A 444 -0.18 -16.09 0.06
N SER A 445 0.72 -16.96 0.49
CA SER A 445 1.36 -17.98 -0.36
C SER A 445 0.32 -18.92 -0.97
N GLY A 446 -0.67 -19.35 -0.18
CA GLY A 446 -1.79 -20.16 -0.67
C GLY A 446 -2.67 -19.42 -1.67
N ILE A 447 -2.97 -18.13 -1.40
CA ILE A 447 -3.78 -17.29 -2.30
C ILE A 447 -3.09 -17.13 -3.66
N ILE A 448 -1.84 -16.70 -3.69
CA ILE A 448 -1.11 -16.50 -4.95
C ILE A 448 -0.94 -17.84 -5.70
N GLY A 449 -0.61 -18.92 -4.98
CA GLY A 449 -0.52 -20.27 -5.56
C GLY A 449 -1.81 -20.70 -6.26
N ALA A 450 -2.96 -20.46 -5.63
CA ALA A 450 -4.26 -20.78 -6.21
C ALA A 450 -4.57 -19.97 -7.48
N LEU A 451 -4.19 -18.68 -7.51
CA LEU A 451 -4.38 -17.83 -8.68
C LEU A 451 -3.46 -18.26 -9.84
N LEU A 452 -2.23 -18.65 -9.56
CA LEU A 452 -1.34 -19.27 -10.55
C LEU A 452 -1.98 -20.55 -11.13
N GLY A 453 -2.58 -21.39 -10.29
CA GLY A 453 -3.32 -22.59 -10.72
C GLY A 453 -4.52 -22.26 -11.59
N GLN A 454 -5.17 -21.15 -11.37
CA GLN A 454 -6.29 -20.63 -12.17
C GLN A 454 -5.83 -19.88 -13.42
N LYS A 455 -4.55 -20.00 -13.79
CA LYS A 455 -3.94 -19.50 -15.04
C LYS A 455 -3.73 -17.98 -15.08
N PHE A 456 -3.74 -17.30 -13.93
CA PHE A 456 -3.25 -15.94 -13.89
C PHE A 456 -1.76 -15.91 -14.23
N THR A 457 -1.31 -14.84 -14.88
CA THR A 457 0.13 -14.62 -15.04
C THR A 457 0.78 -14.46 -13.66
N PRO A 458 2.08 -14.74 -13.50
CA PRO A 458 2.73 -14.56 -12.20
C PRO A 458 2.60 -13.14 -11.63
N TYR A 459 2.64 -12.12 -12.48
CA TYR A 459 2.45 -10.73 -12.07
C TYR A 459 1.01 -10.46 -11.62
N ASP A 460 0.02 -10.86 -12.39
CA ASP A 460 -1.39 -10.67 -12.02
C ASP A 460 -1.75 -11.49 -10.79
N ALA A 461 -1.29 -12.74 -10.67
CA ALA A 461 -1.51 -13.57 -9.49
C ALA A 461 -0.95 -12.90 -8.21
N ALA A 462 0.22 -12.26 -8.31
CA ALA A 462 0.80 -11.51 -7.19
C ALA A 462 -0.04 -10.26 -6.86
N CYS A 463 -0.43 -9.45 -7.85
CA CYS A 463 -1.25 -8.25 -7.63
C CYS A 463 -2.61 -8.61 -7.04
N VAL A 464 -3.36 -9.49 -7.69
CA VAL A 464 -4.71 -9.92 -7.25
C VAL A 464 -4.64 -10.59 -5.88
N GLY A 465 -3.65 -11.46 -5.68
CA GLY A 465 -3.47 -12.18 -4.42
C GLY A 465 -3.20 -11.25 -3.24
N CYS A 466 -2.33 -10.25 -3.41
CA CYS A 466 -2.04 -9.27 -2.38
C CYS A 466 -3.25 -8.35 -2.11
N VAL A 467 -3.99 -7.93 -3.15
CA VAL A 467 -5.22 -7.16 -2.97
C VAL A 467 -6.28 -7.97 -2.23
N ALA A 468 -6.52 -9.21 -2.65
CA ALA A 468 -7.51 -10.07 -2.01
C ALA A 468 -7.18 -10.36 -0.54
N HIS A 469 -5.90 -10.59 -0.24
CA HIS A 469 -5.39 -10.81 1.12
C HIS A 469 -5.62 -9.58 2.01
N GLY A 470 -5.21 -8.39 1.54
CA GLY A 470 -5.39 -7.14 2.26
C GLY A 470 -6.86 -6.75 2.43
N ALA A 471 -7.67 -6.87 1.38
CA ALA A 471 -9.10 -6.55 1.41
C ALA A 471 -9.88 -7.48 2.37
N ALA A 472 -9.51 -8.76 2.45
CA ALA A 472 -10.10 -9.70 3.41
C ALA A 472 -9.82 -9.26 4.86
N ALA A 473 -8.60 -8.80 5.14
CA ALA A 473 -8.23 -8.26 6.44
C ALA A 473 -8.92 -6.93 6.74
N ASP A 474 -9.11 -6.06 5.73
CA ASP A 474 -9.78 -4.77 5.89
C ASP A 474 -11.26 -4.95 6.26
N LEU A 475 -11.94 -5.93 5.66
CA LEU A 475 -13.31 -6.28 6.05
C LEU A 475 -13.40 -6.74 7.52
N LEU A 476 -12.44 -7.54 7.98
CA LEU A 476 -12.38 -7.97 9.37
C LEU A 476 -12.11 -6.80 10.32
N ALA A 477 -11.12 -5.95 9.98
CA ALA A 477 -10.78 -4.80 10.79
C ALA A 477 -11.93 -3.79 10.90
N ALA A 478 -12.68 -3.59 9.82
CA ALA A 478 -13.86 -2.73 9.81
C ALA A 478 -14.98 -3.26 10.72
N ARG A 479 -15.10 -4.59 10.86
CA ARG A 479 -16.15 -5.24 11.66
C ARG A 479 -15.76 -5.45 13.11
N TYR A 480 -14.52 -5.85 13.38
CA TYR A 480 -14.07 -6.33 14.70
C TYR A 480 -12.89 -5.55 15.27
N GLY A 481 -12.33 -4.60 14.51
CA GLY A 481 -11.08 -3.92 14.85
C GLY A 481 -9.84 -4.71 14.39
N ALA A 482 -8.69 -4.03 14.36
CA ALA A 482 -7.44 -4.60 13.87
C ALA A 482 -6.72 -5.49 14.91
N ARG A 483 -6.91 -5.23 16.21
CA ARG A 483 -6.20 -5.97 17.27
C ARG A 483 -6.80 -7.36 17.46
N GLY A 484 -5.95 -8.40 17.52
CA GLY A 484 -6.36 -9.78 17.75
C GLY A 484 -6.78 -10.54 16.50
N MET A 485 -6.56 -9.98 15.32
CA MET A 485 -6.80 -10.66 14.04
C MET A 485 -5.82 -11.82 13.86
N LEU A 486 -6.34 -13.01 13.65
CA LEU A 486 -5.57 -14.20 13.31
C LEU A 486 -5.58 -14.45 11.82
N ALA A 487 -4.53 -15.08 11.29
CA ALA A 487 -4.44 -15.41 9.88
C ALA A 487 -5.61 -16.29 9.40
N THR A 488 -6.10 -17.19 10.23
CA THR A 488 -7.23 -18.06 9.91
C THR A 488 -8.59 -17.35 9.89
N ASP A 489 -8.72 -16.19 10.51
CA ASP A 489 -9.96 -15.39 10.44
C ASP A 489 -10.22 -14.90 9.00
N LEU A 490 -9.16 -14.72 8.19
CA LEU A 490 -9.27 -14.28 6.81
C LEU A 490 -10.04 -15.27 5.93
N PHE A 491 -10.11 -16.55 6.28
CA PHE A 491 -10.75 -17.57 5.42
C PHE A 491 -12.22 -17.29 5.14
N THR A 492 -12.93 -16.71 6.10
CA THR A 492 -14.35 -16.36 5.96
C THR A 492 -14.54 -15.18 5.00
N THR A 493 -13.76 -14.12 5.18
CA THR A 493 -13.83 -12.92 4.35
C THR A 493 -13.18 -13.12 2.98
N LEU A 494 -12.12 -13.94 2.89
CA LEU A 494 -11.45 -14.27 1.65
C LEU A 494 -12.42 -14.87 0.63
N ARG A 495 -13.28 -15.81 1.06
CA ARG A 495 -14.29 -16.41 0.17
C ARG A 495 -15.22 -15.35 -0.43
N ARG A 496 -15.59 -14.32 0.31
CA ARG A 496 -16.39 -13.18 -0.19
C ARG A 496 -15.58 -12.34 -1.18
N ILE A 497 -14.35 -12.00 -0.82
CA ILE A 497 -13.47 -11.13 -1.61
C ILE A 497 -13.16 -11.71 -2.99
N VAL A 498 -12.95 -13.03 -3.09
CA VAL A 498 -12.67 -13.70 -4.36
C VAL A 498 -13.92 -13.94 -5.23
N ASN A 499 -15.08 -13.49 -4.79
CA ASN A 499 -16.35 -13.51 -5.52
C ASN A 499 -16.97 -12.10 -5.51
N PRO A 500 -16.33 -11.11 -6.17
CA PRO A 500 -16.74 -9.69 -6.07
C PRO A 500 -18.12 -9.40 -6.64
N ASP A 501 -18.65 -10.27 -7.53
CA ASP A 501 -19.95 -10.08 -8.19
C ASP A 501 -21.13 -10.66 -7.40
N VAL A 502 -20.89 -11.26 -6.22
CA VAL A 502 -21.97 -11.79 -5.38
C VAL A 502 -22.64 -10.67 -4.63
N ILE A 503 -23.92 -10.41 -4.95
CA ILE A 503 -24.77 -9.44 -4.26
C ILE A 503 -25.04 -9.96 -2.83
N ASP A 504 -24.84 -9.12 -1.82
CA ASP A 504 -25.23 -9.42 -0.44
C ASP A 504 -26.77 -9.47 -0.32
N VAL A 505 -27.34 -10.67 -0.30
CA VAL A 505 -28.79 -10.88 -0.11
C VAL A 505 -29.22 -10.55 1.34
N ASN A 506 -28.27 -10.33 2.26
CA ASN A 506 -28.54 -10.16 3.70
C ASN A 506 -28.76 -8.72 4.17
N HIS A 507 -28.82 -7.72 3.27
CA HIS A 507 -29.12 -6.34 3.67
C HIS A 507 -30.62 -5.98 3.66
N ASP A 508 -31.50 -6.86 3.14
CA ASP A 508 -32.94 -6.57 3.02
C ASP A 508 -33.81 -7.17 4.14
N GLU A 509 -33.27 -8.00 5.05
CA GLU A 509 -34.10 -8.59 6.12
C GLU A 509 -34.37 -7.66 7.33
N SER A 510 -33.73 -6.48 7.40
CA SER A 510 -33.96 -5.53 8.51
C SER A 510 -35.04 -4.47 8.24
N SER A 511 -35.62 -4.44 7.03
CA SER A 511 -36.65 -3.45 6.67
C SER A 511 -38.08 -3.99 6.66
N ASN A 512 -38.34 -5.28 6.90
CA ASN A 512 -39.66 -5.90 6.84
C ASN A 512 -40.24 -6.43 8.16
N SER A 513 -39.75 -5.97 9.31
CA SER A 513 -40.37 -6.29 10.60
C SER A 513 -40.90 -5.05 11.31
N ALA A 514 -41.77 -4.28 10.61
CA ALA A 514 -42.58 -3.23 11.21
C ALA A 514 -43.89 -3.11 10.39
N THR A 515 -44.79 -4.06 10.59
CA THR A 515 -46.25 -3.86 10.42
C THR A 515 -46.95 -4.54 11.58
#